data_775b4a4843713e036cc76a0768e652aa
#
_entry.id   775b4a4843713e036cc76a0768e652aa
#
_cell.length_a   1.000
_cell.length_b   1.000
_cell.length_c   1.000
_cell.angle_alpha   90.00
_cell.angle_beta   90.00
_cell.angle_gamma   90.00
#
_symmetry.space_group_name_H-M   'P 1'
#
loop_
_entity.id
_entity.type
_entity.pdbx_description
1 polymer ?
#
loop_
_entity_poly.entity_id
_entity_poly.type
_entity_poly.pdbx_seq_one_letter_code
_entity_poly.pdbx_strand_id
1 'polypeptide(L)'
;MMSIAQKVRELLKSHGTPSKEVYFDLENSGFVPQEVVEAMMPYFNRIGYGHPSITHKPGWEALEVVYETKELLGKTIGASDPDEIVFTHSGTEANNLAILGYLLKNRGRKGKVVVSSIEHLSVIFPAQFASELFGFKTVLVPVDSEGFVDPELFKLYVDKETVFVSIQMVNHEIGTIQKLKELIDIAKSANPDIVFHTDAVDAYGWIPIDVKKLGVDMLTISSHKIHGPRGVGALYIRKGVEVEPPIKGQLSVEKNWPGVENVPLIAGFKKAIEIMFSNFDYRVEYVRKLRDKLIKGITSSVPHTIINGPLNEYRVANNVNVSFLFIEGEALTVELSLHGVYVSSGSACSSRVLEPSHVLLAIGRKHEEAHGSILFKLSHYHREEDIDYALEVIPKAVERLRKISAWKQ
;
A
#
# COMPACT_ATOMS: atom_id res chain seq x y z
N MET A 1 -1.66 -12.72 36.21
CA MET A 1 -1.03 -12.27 34.94
C MET A 1 -1.55 -10.87 34.62
N MET A 2 -0.65 -9.94 34.27
CA MET A 2 -1.06 -8.61 33.81
C MET A 2 -1.79 -8.72 32.47
N SER A 3 -2.85 -7.92 32.29
CA SER A 3 -3.53 -7.80 30.99
C SER A 3 -2.61 -7.16 29.94
N ILE A 4 -2.90 -7.39 28.65
CA ILE A 4 -2.15 -6.75 27.55
C ILE A 4 -2.17 -5.23 27.70
N ALA A 5 -3.32 -4.64 28.03
CA ALA A 5 -3.45 -3.20 28.26
C ALA A 5 -2.55 -2.67 29.39
N GLN A 6 -2.37 -3.46 30.48
CA GLN A 6 -1.46 -3.09 31.57
C GLN A 6 0.00 -3.13 31.12
N LYS A 7 0.41 -4.18 30.37
CA LYS A 7 1.75 -4.27 29.81
C LYS A 7 2.08 -3.10 28.87
N VAL A 8 1.13 -2.75 27.99
CA VAL A 8 1.29 -1.59 27.07
C VAL A 8 1.43 -0.28 27.85
N ARG A 9 0.64 -0.06 28.91
CA ARG A 9 0.77 1.15 29.76
C ARG A 9 2.13 1.23 30.45
N GLU A 10 2.70 0.11 30.86
CA GLU A 10 4.05 0.07 31.46
C GLU A 10 5.12 0.37 30.40
N LEU A 11 5.00 -0.18 29.19
CA LEU A 11 5.88 0.14 28.09
C LEU A 11 5.85 1.64 27.76
N LEU A 12 4.66 2.24 27.65
CA LEU A 12 4.49 3.68 27.42
C LEU A 12 5.13 4.53 28.52
N LYS A 13 5.01 4.12 29.78
CA LYS A 13 5.65 4.82 30.92
C LYS A 13 7.17 4.70 30.89
N SER A 14 7.70 3.52 30.52
CA SER A 14 9.15 3.28 30.45
C SER A 14 9.79 3.94 29.23
N HIS A 15 9.05 4.10 28.13
CA HIS A 15 9.50 4.74 26.91
C HIS A 15 9.84 6.23 27.15
N GLY A 16 9.07 6.92 27.97
CA GLY A 16 9.23 8.35 28.19
C GLY A 16 8.73 9.18 27.01
N THR A 17 9.09 10.48 27.03
CA THR A 17 8.75 11.41 25.93
C THR A 17 10.04 11.93 25.33
N PRO A 18 10.41 11.54 24.10
CA PRO A 18 11.57 12.08 23.39
C PRO A 18 11.45 13.60 23.20
N SER A 19 12.58 14.30 23.14
CA SER A 19 12.62 15.74 22.91
C SER A 19 12.17 16.16 21.50
N LYS A 20 12.31 15.27 20.54
CA LYS A 20 11.83 15.41 19.15
C LYS A 20 11.28 14.07 18.70
N GLU A 21 10.19 14.13 17.93
CA GLU A 21 9.54 12.94 17.34
C GLU A 21 9.44 13.11 15.83
N VAL A 22 9.82 12.07 15.08
CA VAL A 22 9.70 11.99 13.62
C VAL A 22 9.09 10.65 13.25
N TYR A 23 7.99 10.68 12.52
CA TYR A 23 7.21 9.51 12.18
C TYR A 23 7.39 9.08 10.72
N PHE A 24 8.16 8.04 10.49
CA PHE A 24 8.43 7.46 9.16
C PHE A 24 7.68 6.15 8.89
N ASP A 25 6.81 5.69 9.78
CA ASP A 25 6.03 4.45 9.60
C ASP A 25 4.69 4.68 8.87
N LEU A 26 4.72 5.48 7.81
CA LEU A 26 3.52 5.75 6.99
C LEU A 26 3.09 4.55 6.13
N GLU A 27 3.88 3.48 6.11
CA GLU A 27 3.50 2.23 5.45
C GLU A 27 2.32 1.57 6.16
N ASN A 28 2.43 1.36 7.46
CA ASN A 28 1.42 0.66 8.22
C ASN A 28 0.22 1.56 8.57
N SER A 29 0.49 2.81 8.91
CA SER A 29 -0.55 3.80 9.19
C SER A 29 0.07 5.19 9.28
N GLY A 30 -0.69 6.23 8.93
CA GLY A 30 -0.27 7.62 9.08
C GLY A 30 -1.21 8.42 9.96
N PHE A 31 -0.78 9.61 10.36
CA PHE A 31 -1.68 10.58 10.95
C PHE A 31 -2.62 11.15 9.89
N VAL A 32 -3.80 11.58 10.33
CA VAL A 32 -4.79 12.27 9.50
C VAL A 32 -4.65 13.77 9.79
N PRO A 33 -4.37 14.62 8.78
CA PRO A 33 -4.26 16.06 8.96
C PRO A 33 -5.54 16.69 9.49
N GLN A 34 -5.41 17.81 10.19
CA GLN A 34 -6.55 18.49 10.83
C GLN A 34 -7.65 18.86 9.82
N GLU A 35 -7.26 19.34 8.63
CA GLU A 35 -8.21 19.70 7.57
C GLU A 35 -9.04 18.49 7.08
N VAL A 36 -8.45 17.30 7.09
CA VAL A 36 -9.15 16.05 6.75
C VAL A 36 -10.12 15.67 7.87
N VAL A 37 -9.70 15.78 9.13
CA VAL A 37 -10.57 15.53 10.28
C VAL A 37 -11.76 16.50 10.28
N GLU A 38 -11.52 17.77 10.04
CA GLU A 38 -12.57 18.80 9.96
C GLU A 38 -13.57 18.54 8.84
N ALA A 39 -13.12 18.03 7.69
CA ALA A 39 -13.98 17.62 6.58
C ALA A 39 -14.89 16.43 6.93
N MET A 40 -14.44 15.54 7.81
CA MET A 40 -15.21 14.38 8.27
C MET A 40 -16.30 14.75 9.30
N MET A 41 -15.99 15.66 10.19
CA MET A 41 -16.80 15.94 11.40
C MET A 41 -18.28 16.25 11.12
N PRO A 42 -18.65 17.05 10.11
CA PRO A 42 -20.06 17.35 9.84
C PRO A 42 -20.91 16.12 9.55
N TYR A 43 -20.33 15.09 8.91
CA TYR A 43 -21.04 13.89 8.47
C TYR A 43 -21.35 12.90 9.61
N PHE A 44 -20.84 13.12 10.81
CA PHE A 44 -21.21 12.30 11.97
C PHE A 44 -22.57 12.68 12.56
N ASN A 45 -22.96 13.96 12.55
CA ASN A 45 -24.14 14.40 13.30
C ASN A 45 -24.83 15.68 12.81
N ARG A 46 -24.35 16.31 11.72
CA ARG A 46 -24.91 17.59 11.24
C ARG A 46 -25.54 17.45 9.85
N ILE A 47 -24.82 16.89 8.89
CA ILE A 47 -25.26 16.70 7.51
C ILE A 47 -24.93 15.27 7.06
N GLY A 48 -25.67 14.72 6.11
CA GLY A 48 -25.35 13.44 5.48
C GLY A 48 -25.22 12.24 6.44
N TYR A 49 -25.84 12.32 7.62
CA TYR A 49 -25.85 11.22 8.58
C TYR A 49 -26.89 10.14 8.26
N GLY A 50 -27.66 10.35 7.20
CA GLY A 50 -28.64 9.39 6.70
C GLY A 50 -28.00 8.32 5.83
N HIS A 51 -28.77 7.23 5.61
CA HIS A 51 -28.35 6.18 4.70
C HIS A 51 -28.44 6.68 3.25
N PRO A 52 -27.39 6.61 2.43
CA PRO A 52 -27.35 7.23 1.09
C PRO A 52 -28.35 6.64 0.08
N SER A 53 -28.87 5.43 0.29
CA SER A 53 -29.92 4.85 -0.55
C SER A 53 -31.34 5.30 -0.18
N ILE A 54 -31.54 6.11 0.86
CA ILE A 54 -32.88 6.47 1.33
C ILE A 54 -33.26 7.88 0.82
N THR A 55 -34.49 8.00 0.31
CA THR A 55 -35.00 9.20 -0.35
C THR A 55 -35.52 10.25 0.65
N HIS A 56 -34.62 10.78 1.46
CA HIS A 56 -34.85 11.93 2.34
C HIS A 56 -33.60 12.80 2.42
N LYS A 57 -33.74 14.06 2.86
CA LYS A 57 -32.66 15.04 2.84
C LYS A 57 -31.32 14.53 3.40
N PRO A 58 -31.22 13.96 4.63
CA PRO A 58 -29.94 13.45 5.13
C PRO A 58 -29.34 12.32 4.28
N GLY A 59 -30.17 11.51 3.61
CA GLY A 59 -29.71 10.46 2.68
C GLY A 59 -29.17 11.06 1.40
N TRP A 60 -29.79 12.08 0.84
CA TRP A 60 -29.30 12.78 -0.35
C TRP A 60 -27.97 13.50 -0.09
N GLU A 61 -27.85 14.16 1.06
CA GLU A 61 -26.58 14.78 1.47
C GLU A 61 -25.44 13.75 1.60
N ALA A 62 -25.75 12.53 2.08
CA ALA A 62 -24.81 11.43 2.13
C ALA A 62 -24.46 10.92 0.73
N LEU A 63 -25.46 10.76 -0.15
CA LEU A 63 -25.28 10.33 -1.52
C LEU A 63 -24.41 11.30 -2.32
N GLU A 64 -24.64 12.62 -2.13
CA GLU A 64 -23.90 13.69 -2.79
C GLU A 64 -22.39 13.55 -2.54
N VAL A 65 -21.95 13.49 -1.28
CA VAL A 65 -20.51 13.39 -0.97
C VAL A 65 -19.89 12.06 -1.42
N VAL A 66 -20.65 10.97 -1.44
CA VAL A 66 -20.19 9.69 -1.98
C VAL A 66 -19.88 9.84 -3.47
N TYR A 67 -20.80 10.42 -4.27
CA TYR A 67 -20.61 10.61 -5.71
C TYR A 67 -19.56 11.68 -6.03
N GLU A 68 -19.52 12.80 -5.32
CA GLU A 68 -18.45 13.80 -5.47
C GLU A 68 -17.06 13.19 -5.25
N THR A 69 -16.95 12.26 -4.28
CA THR A 69 -15.68 11.57 -4.01
C THR A 69 -15.34 10.60 -5.13
N LYS A 70 -16.32 9.85 -5.67
CA LYS A 70 -16.13 8.97 -6.83
C LYS A 70 -15.68 9.75 -8.07
N GLU A 71 -16.34 10.87 -8.35
CA GLU A 71 -15.99 11.77 -9.47
C GLU A 71 -14.56 12.31 -9.34
N LEU A 72 -14.20 12.81 -8.14
CA LEU A 72 -12.88 13.33 -7.88
C LEU A 72 -11.80 12.25 -8.02
N LEU A 73 -12.01 11.08 -7.38
CA LEU A 73 -11.09 9.96 -7.49
C LEU A 73 -10.99 9.46 -8.93
N GLY A 74 -12.11 9.28 -9.60
CA GLY A 74 -12.16 8.90 -11.02
C GLY A 74 -11.37 9.85 -11.91
N LYS A 75 -11.51 11.16 -11.69
CA LYS A 75 -10.74 12.20 -12.40
C LYS A 75 -9.23 12.08 -12.19
N THR A 76 -8.78 11.74 -10.97
CA THR A 76 -7.34 11.62 -10.68
C THR A 76 -6.67 10.38 -11.29
N ILE A 77 -7.46 9.37 -11.67
CA ILE A 77 -6.95 8.14 -12.31
C ILE A 77 -7.39 7.99 -13.78
N GLY A 78 -8.14 8.95 -14.32
CA GLY A 78 -8.62 8.90 -15.70
C GLY A 78 -9.77 7.92 -15.97
N ALA A 79 -10.55 7.54 -14.95
CA ALA A 79 -11.77 6.74 -15.11
C ALA A 79 -12.81 7.44 -15.99
N SER A 80 -13.70 6.68 -16.61
CA SER A 80 -14.70 7.20 -17.53
C SER A 80 -16.01 7.62 -16.86
N ASP A 81 -16.33 6.92 -15.76
CA ASP A 81 -17.61 7.01 -15.07
C ASP A 81 -17.37 6.87 -13.55
N PRO A 82 -18.04 7.67 -12.69
CA PRO A 82 -17.99 7.48 -11.24
C PRO A 82 -18.43 6.08 -10.79
N ASP A 83 -19.31 5.43 -11.53
CA ASP A 83 -19.78 4.07 -11.24
C ASP A 83 -18.70 2.99 -11.46
N GLU A 84 -17.56 3.32 -12.08
CA GLU A 84 -16.37 2.46 -12.13
C GLU A 84 -15.60 2.42 -10.78
N ILE A 85 -15.95 3.28 -9.83
CA ILE A 85 -15.35 3.34 -8.50
C ILE A 85 -16.25 2.66 -7.48
N VAL A 86 -15.74 1.70 -6.75
CA VAL A 86 -16.42 0.98 -5.67
C VAL A 86 -15.68 1.22 -4.36
N PHE A 87 -16.34 1.81 -3.36
CA PHE A 87 -15.75 1.97 -2.04
C PHE A 87 -15.77 0.66 -1.25
N THR A 88 -14.69 0.42 -0.50
CA THR A 88 -14.52 -0.67 0.47
C THR A 88 -13.98 -0.08 1.78
N HIS A 89 -13.81 -0.89 2.82
CA HIS A 89 -13.28 -0.40 4.10
C HIS A 89 -11.74 -0.45 4.18
N SER A 90 -11.06 -0.96 3.16
CA SER A 90 -9.59 -1.01 3.10
C SER A 90 -9.09 -1.42 1.70
N GLY A 91 -7.80 -1.19 1.42
CA GLY A 91 -7.14 -1.76 0.24
C GLY A 91 -7.17 -3.29 0.23
N THR A 92 -7.06 -3.92 1.40
CA THR A 92 -7.20 -5.39 1.53
C THR A 92 -8.55 -5.87 1.04
N GLU A 93 -9.64 -5.21 1.41
CA GLU A 93 -10.97 -5.57 0.93
C GLU A 93 -11.14 -5.30 -0.57
N ALA A 94 -10.57 -4.21 -1.08
CA ALA A 94 -10.57 -3.89 -2.50
C ALA A 94 -9.82 -4.97 -3.31
N ASN A 95 -8.64 -5.41 -2.86
CA ASN A 95 -7.89 -6.52 -3.46
C ASN A 95 -8.69 -7.84 -3.43
N ASN A 96 -9.36 -8.14 -2.30
CA ASN A 96 -10.22 -9.32 -2.20
C ASN A 96 -11.44 -9.22 -3.14
N LEU A 97 -12.06 -8.06 -3.28
CA LEU A 97 -13.15 -7.86 -4.24
C LEU A 97 -12.66 -8.05 -5.68
N ALA A 98 -11.49 -7.50 -6.03
CA ALA A 98 -10.90 -7.67 -7.35
C ALA A 98 -10.62 -9.13 -7.66
N ILE A 99 -9.94 -9.83 -6.76
CA ILE A 99 -9.42 -11.19 -7.00
C ILE A 99 -10.50 -12.23 -6.72
N LEU A 100 -10.97 -12.34 -5.47
CA LEU A 100 -11.99 -13.31 -5.10
C LEU A 100 -13.30 -13.03 -5.82
N GLY A 101 -13.70 -11.75 -5.96
CA GLY A 101 -14.92 -11.35 -6.62
C GLY A 101 -14.93 -11.72 -8.11
N TYR A 102 -13.82 -11.50 -8.82
CA TYR A 102 -13.70 -11.90 -10.22
C TYR A 102 -13.68 -13.42 -10.39
N LEU A 103 -12.88 -14.12 -9.58
CA LEU A 103 -12.74 -15.57 -9.68
C LEU A 103 -14.02 -16.30 -9.23
N LEU A 104 -14.72 -15.79 -8.23
CA LEU A 104 -16.03 -16.29 -7.80
C LEU A 104 -17.09 -16.14 -8.91
N LYS A 105 -17.13 -14.99 -9.59
CA LYS A 105 -18.02 -14.75 -10.74
C LYS A 105 -17.72 -15.73 -11.89
N ASN A 106 -16.46 -16.10 -12.05
CA ASN A 106 -16.01 -16.99 -13.11
C ASN A 106 -15.76 -18.44 -12.64
N ARG A 107 -16.27 -18.82 -11.46
CA ARG A 107 -16.20 -20.20 -10.96
C ARG A 107 -16.78 -21.18 -12.00
N GLY A 108 -16.14 -22.30 -12.16
CA GLY A 108 -16.49 -23.28 -13.21
C GLY A 108 -15.69 -23.12 -14.51
N ARG A 109 -14.96 -21.98 -14.71
CA ARG A 109 -13.91 -21.91 -15.70
C ARG A 109 -12.64 -22.55 -15.12
N LYS A 110 -11.91 -23.26 -15.97
CA LYS A 110 -10.52 -23.64 -15.65
C LYS A 110 -9.60 -22.54 -16.16
N GLY A 111 -8.53 -22.26 -15.45
CA GLY A 111 -7.62 -21.23 -15.89
C GLY A 111 -6.50 -20.93 -14.88
N LYS A 112 -5.62 -20.06 -15.30
CA LYS A 112 -4.44 -19.66 -14.56
C LYS A 112 -4.59 -18.24 -14.04
N VAL A 113 -4.22 -18.04 -12.77
CA VAL A 113 -4.13 -16.75 -12.08
C VAL A 113 -2.65 -16.44 -11.90
N VAL A 114 -2.17 -15.36 -12.46
CA VAL A 114 -0.75 -14.98 -12.46
C VAL A 114 -0.57 -13.75 -11.57
N VAL A 115 0.29 -13.84 -10.55
CA VAL A 115 0.58 -12.72 -9.65
C VAL A 115 2.09 -12.61 -9.44
N SER A 116 2.62 -11.42 -9.15
CA SER A 116 4.04 -11.32 -8.86
C SER A 116 4.39 -11.91 -7.49
N SER A 117 5.62 -12.39 -7.33
CA SER A 117 6.09 -12.98 -6.06
C SER A 117 6.28 -11.96 -4.94
N ILE A 118 6.22 -10.67 -5.25
CA ILE A 118 6.40 -9.56 -4.31
C ILE A 118 5.13 -8.75 -4.04
N GLU A 119 3.96 -9.28 -4.41
CA GLU A 119 2.69 -8.64 -4.10
C GLU A 119 2.47 -8.51 -2.60
N HIS A 120 1.64 -7.54 -2.21
CA HIS A 120 1.11 -7.52 -0.84
C HIS A 120 0.32 -8.80 -0.56
N LEU A 121 0.36 -9.32 0.68
CA LEU A 121 -0.30 -10.57 1.06
C LEU A 121 -1.81 -10.56 0.81
N SER A 122 -2.46 -9.39 0.78
CA SER A 122 -3.87 -9.25 0.40
C SER A 122 -4.14 -9.51 -1.10
N VAL A 123 -3.11 -9.74 -1.91
CA VAL A 123 -3.18 -10.19 -3.30
C VAL A 123 -2.82 -11.68 -3.39
N ILE A 124 -1.69 -12.08 -2.80
CA ILE A 124 -1.19 -13.47 -2.87
C ILE A 124 -2.19 -14.45 -2.25
N PHE A 125 -2.62 -14.19 -1.00
CA PHE A 125 -3.49 -15.12 -0.27
C PHE A 125 -4.88 -15.27 -0.90
N PRO A 126 -5.59 -14.20 -1.33
CA PRO A 126 -6.85 -14.36 -2.06
C PRO A 126 -6.70 -15.13 -3.37
N ALA A 127 -5.60 -14.93 -4.12
CA ALA A 127 -5.34 -15.67 -5.35
C ALA A 127 -5.15 -17.16 -5.09
N GLN A 128 -4.37 -17.53 -4.07
CA GLN A 128 -4.16 -18.92 -3.65
C GLN A 128 -5.46 -19.54 -3.14
N PHE A 129 -6.18 -18.85 -2.26
CA PHE A 129 -7.43 -19.30 -1.69
C PHE A 129 -8.52 -19.55 -2.77
N ALA A 130 -8.63 -18.63 -3.74
CA ALA A 130 -9.57 -18.81 -4.85
C ALA A 130 -9.19 -20.00 -5.75
N SER A 131 -7.89 -20.25 -5.91
CA SER A 131 -7.40 -21.41 -6.67
C SER A 131 -7.78 -22.72 -5.99
N GLU A 132 -7.64 -22.81 -4.68
CA GLU A 132 -8.05 -23.98 -3.91
C GLU A 132 -9.57 -24.20 -3.97
N LEU A 133 -10.37 -23.14 -3.82
CA LEU A 133 -11.84 -23.24 -3.78
C LEU A 133 -12.49 -23.49 -5.14
N PHE A 134 -11.97 -22.86 -6.21
CA PHE A 134 -12.65 -22.82 -7.51
C PHE A 134 -11.90 -23.60 -8.60
N GLY A 135 -10.73 -24.19 -8.28
CA GLY A 135 -9.97 -25.04 -9.21
C GLY A 135 -9.16 -24.23 -10.24
N PHE A 136 -8.84 -22.97 -9.96
CA PHE A 136 -7.85 -22.22 -10.73
C PHE A 136 -6.41 -22.66 -10.34
N LYS A 137 -5.43 -22.26 -11.14
CA LYS A 137 -4.03 -22.48 -10.82
C LYS A 137 -3.32 -21.13 -10.57
N THR A 138 -2.96 -20.84 -9.33
CA THR A 138 -2.14 -19.66 -9.03
C THR A 138 -0.69 -19.91 -9.38
N VAL A 139 -0.08 -18.94 -10.06
CA VAL A 139 1.32 -18.95 -10.47
C VAL A 139 1.98 -17.64 -10.03
N LEU A 140 3.09 -17.76 -9.29
CA LEU A 140 3.90 -16.62 -8.88
C LEU A 140 4.98 -16.33 -9.92
N VAL A 141 5.01 -15.08 -10.40
CA VAL A 141 6.07 -14.61 -11.30
C VAL A 141 7.24 -14.11 -10.49
N PRO A 142 8.45 -14.61 -10.69
CA PRO A 142 9.63 -14.11 -10.00
C PRO A 142 9.99 -12.69 -10.46
N VAL A 143 10.82 -12.02 -9.67
CA VAL A 143 11.34 -10.69 -9.94
C VAL A 143 12.87 -10.71 -9.90
N ASP A 144 13.49 -9.67 -10.44
CA ASP A 144 14.93 -9.45 -10.33
C ASP A 144 15.35 -8.89 -8.96
N SER A 145 16.63 -8.62 -8.79
CA SER A 145 17.20 -8.10 -7.52
C SER A 145 16.79 -6.67 -7.17
N GLU A 146 16.18 -5.93 -8.08
CA GLU A 146 15.59 -4.61 -7.86
C GLU A 146 14.05 -4.67 -7.73
N GLY A 147 13.46 -5.88 -7.88
CA GLY A 147 12.03 -6.13 -7.73
C GLY A 147 11.22 -5.90 -9.00
N PHE A 148 11.84 -5.87 -10.18
CA PHE A 148 11.11 -5.79 -11.45
C PHE A 148 10.65 -7.17 -11.90
N VAL A 149 9.41 -7.23 -12.38
CA VAL A 149 8.97 -8.34 -13.23
C VAL A 149 9.61 -8.15 -14.61
N ASP A 150 10.49 -9.08 -15.01
CA ASP A 150 11.12 -9.04 -16.32
C ASP A 150 10.09 -9.33 -17.42
N PRO A 151 9.91 -8.44 -18.42
CA PRO A 151 8.93 -8.62 -19.49
C PRO A 151 9.13 -9.87 -20.34
N GLU A 152 10.39 -10.26 -20.63
CA GLU A 152 10.67 -11.45 -21.43
C GLU A 152 10.38 -12.73 -20.65
N LEU A 153 10.71 -12.74 -19.36
CA LEU A 153 10.34 -13.82 -18.47
C LEU A 153 8.83 -13.91 -18.30
N PHE A 154 8.14 -12.76 -18.14
CA PHE A 154 6.69 -12.70 -17.95
C PHE A 154 5.91 -13.34 -19.10
N LYS A 155 6.39 -13.25 -20.34
CA LYS A 155 5.81 -13.92 -21.51
C LYS A 155 5.67 -15.44 -21.33
N LEU A 156 6.54 -16.07 -20.54
CA LEU A 156 6.50 -17.50 -20.27
C LEU A 156 5.41 -17.88 -19.26
N TYR A 157 4.91 -16.92 -18.50
CA TYR A 157 3.92 -17.12 -17.45
C TYR A 157 2.48 -16.85 -17.91
N VAL A 158 2.29 -16.08 -18.99
CA VAL A 158 0.97 -15.73 -19.53
C VAL A 158 0.71 -16.46 -20.84
N ASP A 159 -0.50 -17.00 -21.00
CA ASP A 159 -0.92 -17.77 -22.17
C ASP A 159 -2.45 -17.74 -22.32
N LYS A 160 -2.97 -18.55 -23.25
CA LYS A 160 -4.43 -18.65 -23.52
C LYS A 160 -5.25 -19.18 -22.33
N GLU A 161 -4.63 -19.89 -21.39
CA GLU A 161 -5.29 -20.38 -20.18
C GLU A 161 -5.30 -19.32 -19.05
N THR A 162 -4.54 -18.24 -19.19
CA THR A 162 -4.49 -17.17 -18.20
C THR A 162 -5.80 -16.38 -18.23
N VAL A 163 -6.49 -16.30 -17.08
CA VAL A 163 -7.77 -15.59 -16.95
C VAL A 163 -7.64 -14.29 -16.15
N PHE A 164 -6.63 -14.23 -15.28
CA PHE A 164 -6.43 -13.10 -14.38
C PHE A 164 -4.92 -12.87 -14.13
N VAL A 165 -4.54 -11.61 -14.13
CA VAL A 165 -3.18 -11.17 -13.77
C VAL A 165 -3.29 -10.08 -12.71
N SER A 166 -2.47 -10.12 -11.68
CA SER A 166 -2.29 -9.04 -10.72
C SER A 166 -0.81 -8.74 -10.52
N ILE A 167 -0.42 -7.52 -10.86
CA ILE A 167 0.94 -7.01 -10.61
C ILE A 167 0.81 -5.62 -10.02
N GLN A 168 1.37 -5.43 -8.83
CA GLN A 168 1.33 -4.14 -8.13
C GLN A 168 2.03 -3.05 -8.94
N MET A 169 1.52 -1.83 -8.86
CA MET A 169 2.10 -0.69 -9.58
C MET A 169 3.40 -0.21 -8.91
N VAL A 170 3.40 -0.16 -7.59
CA VAL A 170 4.57 0.20 -6.76
C VAL A 170 4.69 -0.81 -5.62
N ASN A 171 5.86 -1.38 -5.43
CA ASN A 171 6.08 -2.27 -4.31
C ASN A 171 6.09 -1.50 -2.99
N HIS A 172 5.31 -1.98 -2.03
CA HIS A 172 5.08 -1.35 -0.74
C HIS A 172 6.33 -1.33 0.16
N GLU A 173 7.22 -2.33 0.06
CA GLU A 173 8.43 -2.40 0.88
C GLU A 173 9.64 -1.73 0.22
N ILE A 174 9.95 -2.05 -1.02
CA ILE A 174 11.18 -1.61 -1.70
C ILE A 174 10.99 -0.45 -2.67
N GLY A 175 9.74 -0.03 -2.90
CA GLY A 175 9.41 1.17 -3.66
C GLY A 175 9.59 1.06 -5.17
N THR A 176 9.76 -0.14 -5.72
CA THR A 176 9.96 -0.39 -7.16
C THR A 176 8.68 -0.08 -7.93
N ILE A 177 8.78 0.79 -8.93
CA ILE A 177 7.70 1.14 -9.86
C ILE A 177 7.76 0.17 -11.05
N GLN A 178 6.74 -0.66 -11.22
CA GLN A 178 6.68 -1.66 -12.30
C GLN A 178 6.42 -1.02 -13.67
N LYS A 179 6.94 -1.64 -14.73
CA LYS A 179 6.68 -1.28 -16.12
C LYS A 179 5.33 -1.81 -16.59
N LEU A 180 4.25 -1.43 -15.89
CA LEU A 180 2.93 -2.05 -16.04
C LEU A 180 2.39 -2.02 -17.46
N LYS A 181 2.56 -0.91 -18.20
CA LYS A 181 2.04 -0.82 -19.57
C LYS A 181 2.57 -1.93 -20.47
N GLU A 182 3.87 -2.21 -20.37
CA GLU A 182 4.51 -3.29 -21.13
C GLU A 182 3.97 -4.67 -20.72
N LEU A 183 3.83 -4.91 -19.42
CA LEU A 183 3.30 -6.18 -18.91
C LEU A 183 1.82 -6.39 -19.28
N ILE A 184 1.01 -5.32 -19.25
CA ILE A 184 -0.38 -5.38 -19.71
C ILE A 184 -0.46 -5.72 -21.19
N ASP A 185 0.36 -5.08 -22.03
CA ASP A 185 0.38 -5.33 -23.48
C ASP A 185 0.79 -6.79 -23.79
N ILE A 186 1.76 -7.32 -23.05
CA ILE A 186 2.16 -8.74 -23.15
C ILE A 186 1.00 -9.65 -22.76
N ALA A 187 0.36 -9.40 -21.62
CA ALA A 187 -0.77 -10.21 -21.17
C ALA A 187 -1.94 -10.19 -22.15
N LYS A 188 -2.33 -9.01 -22.64
CA LYS A 188 -3.42 -8.85 -23.61
C LYS A 188 -3.09 -9.42 -25.00
N SER A 189 -1.82 -9.46 -25.37
CA SER A 189 -1.35 -10.11 -26.60
C SER A 189 -1.43 -11.63 -26.50
N ALA A 190 -1.17 -12.19 -25.31
CA ALA A 190 -1.28 -13.63 -25.09
C ALA A 190 -2.75 -14.11 -25.06
N ASN A 191 -3.62 -13.32 -24.40
CA ASN A 191 -5.06 -13.55 -24.36
C ASN A 191 -5.79 -12.21 -24.08
N PRO A 192 -6.55 -11.66 -25.05
CA PRO A 192 -7.27 -10.40 -24.90
C PRO A 192 -8.31 -10.40 -23.76
N ASP A 193 -8.80 -11.58 -23.37
CA ASP A 193 -9.82 -11.74 -22.33
C ASP A 193 -9.24 -11.77 -20.91
N ILE A 194 -7.91 -11.74 -20.77
CA ILE A 194 -7.27 -11.61 -19.45
C ILE A 194 -7.77 -10.34 -18.76
N VAL A 195 -8.23 -10.47 -17.53
CA VAL A 195 -8.46 -9.31 -16.65
C VAL A 195 -7.17 -8.99 -15.93
N PHE A 196 -6.69 -7.76 -16.10
CA PHE A 196 -5.48 -7.27 -15.46
C PHE A 196 -5.82 -6.33 -14.30
N HIS A 197 -5.46 -6.73 -13.10
CA HIS A 197 -5.56 -5.96 -11.87
C HIS A 197 -4.20 -5.39 -11.48
N THR A 198 -4.18 -4.22 -10.88
CA THR A 198 -3.00 -3.68 -10.21
C THR A 198 -3.35 -3.15 -8.82
N ASP A 199 -2.56 -3.54 -7.84
CA ASP A 199 -2.55 -2.86 -6.54
C ASP A 199 -1.77 -1.56 -6.69
N ALA A 200 -2.47 -0.43 -6.61
CA ALA A 200 -1.93 0.92 -6.71
C ALA A 200 -1.92 1.66 -5.36
N VAL A 201 -2.07 0.92 -4.26
CA VAL A 201 -2.16 1.48 -2.90
C VAL A 201 -0.92 2.33 -2.56
N ASP A 202 0.26 1.90 -2.94
CA ASP A 202 1.52 2.64 -2.75
C ASP A 202 1.92 3.55 -3.93
N ALA A 203 1.16 3.49 -5.02
CA ALA A 203 1.35 4.34 -6.20
C ALA A 203 0.51 5.62 -6.16
N TYR A 204 -0.73 5.50 -5.66
CA TYR A 204 -1.70 6.60 -5.68
C TYR A 204 -1.23 7.79 -4.85
N GLY A 205 -1.24 8.96 -5.48
CA GLY A 205 -0.71 10.19 -4.90
C GLY A 205 0.81 10.38 -5.05
N TRP A 206 1.55 9.39 -5.60
CA TRP A 206 3.01 9.45 -5.75
C TRP A 206 3.48 9.35 -7.18
N ILE A 207 2.73 8.70 -8.05
CA ILE A 207 2.99 8.66 -9.50
C ILE A 207 1.69 8.98 -10.26
N PRO A 208 1.77 9.56 -11.47
CA PRO A 208 0.59 9.77 -12.30
C PRO A 208 -0.04 8.45 -12.72
N ILE A 209 -1.36 8.36 -12.60
CA ILE A 209 -2.13 7.18 -13.01
C ILE A 209 -3.15 7.60 -14.07
N ASP A 210 -3.21 6.84 -15.17
CA ASP A 210 -4.25 6.96 -16.19
C ASP A 210 -4.65 5.54 -16.61
N VAL A 211 -5.77 5.06 -16.08
CA VAL A 211 -6.24 3.68 -16.28
C VAL A 211 -6.51 3.35 -17.74
N LYS A 212 -6.88 4.36 -18.56
CA LYS A 212 -7.14 4.18 -20.00
C LYS A 212 -5.84 4.01 -20.78
N LYS A 213 -4.83 4.84 -20.50
CA LYS A 213 -3.51 4.74 -21.15
C LYS A 213 -2.80 3.45 -20.75
N LEU A 214 -2.92 3.06 -19.49
CA LEU A 214 -2.37 1.78 -19.00
C LEU A 214 -3.09 0.60 -19.64
N GLY A 215 -4.41 0.67 -19.79
CA GLY A 215 -5.24 -0.45 -20.25
C GLY A 215 -5.53 -1.46 -19.14
N VAL A 216 -5.44 -1.04 -17.88
CA VAL A 216 -5.75 -1.87 -16.73
C VAL A 216 -7.26 -2.05 -16.57
N ASP A 217 -7.70 -3.20 -16.09
CA ASP A 217 -9.11 -3.53 -15.92
C ASP A 217 -9.62 -3.24 -14.51
N MET A 218 -8.75 -3.42 -13.49
CA MET A 218 -9.07 -3.12 -12.10
C MET A 218 -7.85 -2.52 -11.39
N LEU A 219 -8.10 -1.58 -10.46
CA LEU A 219 -7.05 -0.88 -9.73
C LEU A 219 -7.48 -0.61 -8.29
N THR A 220 -6.65 -1.04 -7.33
CA THR A 220 -6.91 -0.86 -5.90
C THR A 220 -6.23 0.38 -5.35
N ILE A 221 -6.95 1.14 -4.52
CA ILE A 221 -6.49 2.34 -3.81
C ILE A 221 -6.86 2.26 -2.34
N SER A 222 -6.06 2.89 -1.47
CA SER A 222 -6.38 3.04 -0.04
C SER A 222 -6.11 4.45 0.46
N SER A 223 -7.09 5.00 1.18
CA SER A 223 -7.08 6.38 1.66
C SER A 223 -5.90 6.72 2.58
N HIS A 224 -5.55 5.82 3.49
CA HIS A 224 -4.52 6.07 4.51
C HIS A 224 -3.10 6.29 3.95
N LYS A 225 -2.84 5.89 2.71
CA LYS A 225 -1.53 6.08 2.05
C LYS A 225 -1.29 7.51 1.55
N ILE A 226 -2.36 8.30 1.50
CA ILE A 226 -2.32 9.74 1.15
C ILE A 226 -2.79 10.61 2.31
N HIS A 227 -2.59 10.18 3.55
CA HIS A 227 -3.03 10.86 4.77
C HIS A 227 -4.56 11.01 4.93
N GLY A 228 -5.34 10.22 4.22
CA GLY A 228 -6.76 10.09 4.48
C GLY A 228 -7.04 9.15 5.67
N PRO A 229 -8.31 9.04 6.08
CA PRO A 229 -8.67 8.17 7.21
C PRO A 229 -8.47 6.69 6.88
N ARG A 230 -8.11 5.90 7.89
CA ARG A 230 -8.20 4.44 7.85
C ARG A 230 -9.67 4.02 7.82
N GLY A 231 -9.97 2.87 7.25
CA GLY A 231 -11.33 2.36 7.18
C GLY A 231 -12.06 2.76 5.89
N VAL A 232 -11.35 3.23 4.87
CA VAL A 232 -11.86 3.42 3.52
C VAL A 232 -10.79 3.12 2.47
N GLY A 233 -11.17 2.36 1.47
CA GLY A 233 -10.42 2.06 0.25
C GLY A 233 -11.34 2.15 -0.95
N ALA A 234 -10.79 1.97 -2.14
CA ALA A 234 -11.55 1.96 -3.37
C ALA A 234 -10.98 0.96 -4.38
N LEU A 235 -11.86 0.36 -5.16
CA LEU A 235 -11.54 -0.43 -6.33
C LEU A 235 -12.10 0.25 -7.57
N TYR A 236 -11.23 0.57 -8.53
CA TYR A 236 -11.65 0.87 -9.89
C TYR A 236 -11.95 -0.43 -10.61
N ILE A 237 -13.11 -0.51 -11.26
CA ILE A 237 -13.52 -1.63 -12.10
C ILE A 237 -13.93 -1.07 -13.45
N ARG A 238 -13.17 -1.37 -14.51
CA ARG A 238 -13.49 -0.95 -15.86
C ARG A 238 -14.88 -1.46 -16.27
N LYS A 239 -15.67 -0.61 -16.89
CA LYS A 239 -16.99 -0.96 -17.42
C LYS A 239 -16.91 -2.23 -18.29
N GLY A 240 -17.77 -3.20 -17.99
CA GLY A 240 -17.82 -4.52 -18.63
C GLY A 240 -17.06 -5.62 -17.89
N VAL A 241 -16.24 -5.31 -16.90
CA VAL A 241 -15.69 -6.31 -15.98
C VAL A 241 -16.71 -6.58 -14.88
N GLU A 242 -17.05 -7.84 -14.68
CA GLU A 242 -18.02 -8.26 -13.67
C GLU A 242 -17.34 -8.96 -12.50
N VAL A 243 -17.74 -8.58 -11.30
CA VAL A 243 -17.31 -9.21 -10.06
C VAL A 243 -18.54 -9.65 -9.23
N GLU A 244 -18.38 -10.68 -8.44
CA GLU A 244 -19.39 -11.12 -7.46
C GLU A 244 -18.85 -10.87 -6.05
N PRO A 245 -19.52 -10.06 -5.20
CA PRO A 245 -18.99 -9.77 -3.86
C PRO A 245 -18.75 -11.07 -3.07
N PRO A 246 -17.56 -11.28 -2.51
CA PRO A 246 -17.27 -12.45 -1.68
C PRO A 246 -18.05 -12.42 -0.36
N ILE A 247 -18.33 -11.22 0.14
CA ILE A 247 -19.22 -11.01 1.29
C ILE A 247 -20.65 -10.87 0.80
N LYS A 248 -21.58 -11.55 1.45
CA LYS A 248 -23.01 -11.51 1.09
C LYS A 248 -23.78 -10.62 2.06
N GLY A 249 -24.63 -9.75 1.53
CA GLY A 249 -25.41 -8.81 2.30
C GLY A 249 -26.27 -7.92 1.41
N GLN A 250 -26.97 -6.98 2.03
CA GLN A 250 -27.74 -5.98 1.29
C GLN A 250 -26.79 -5.00 0.60
N LEU A 251 -26.97 -4.82 -0.70
CA LEU A 251 -26.31 -3.77 -1.46
C LEU A 251 -26.98 -2.42 -1.16
N SER A 252 -26.19 -1.37 -1.15
CA SER A 252 -26.61 0.01 -0.95
C SER A 252 -26.41 0.81 -2.25
N VAL A 253 -25.69 1.90 -2.22
CA VAL A 253 -25.24 2.62 -3.42
C VAL A 253 -24.18 1.79 -4.15
N GLU A 254 -23.34 1.11 -3.40
CA GLU A 254 -22.32 0.21 -3.95
C GLU A 254 -22.97 -1.09 -4.45
N LYS A 255 -22.90 -1.30 -5.76
CA LYS A 255 -23.46 -2.49 -6.42
C LYS A 255 -22.62 -3.75 -6.21
N ASN A 256 -21.33 -3.57 -5.92
CA ASN A 256 -20.34 -4.64 -5.85
C ASN A 256 -19.75 -4.85 -4.44
N TRP A 257 -20.20 -4.06 -3.44
CA TRP A 257 -19.77 -4.22 -2.05
C TRP A 257 -20.95 -4.00 -1.10
N PRO A 258 -21.37 -5.00 -0.31
CA PRO A 258 -22.51 -4.87 0.58
C PRO A 258 -22.17 -4.13 1.85
N GLY A 259 -23.17 -3.50 2.45
CA GLY A 259 -23.10 -2.74 3.68
C GLY A 259 -23.39 -1.26 3.48
N VAL A 260 -23.36 -0.50 4.56
CA VAL A 260 -23.58 0.95 4.53
C VAL A 260 -22.26 1.66 4.32
N GLU A 261 -22.23 2.59 3.40
CA GLU A 261 -21.05 3.40 3.11
C GLU A 261 -20.65 4.24 4.34
N ASN A 262 -19.37 4.27 4.65
CA ASN A 262 -18.84 5.08 5.73
C ASN A 262 -18.65 6.54 5.27
N VAL A 263 -19.76 7.27 5.21
CA VAL A 263 -19.85 8.63 4.67
C VAL A 263 -18.82 9.58 5.28
N PRO A 264 -18.61 9.64 6.62
CA PRO A 264 -17.58 10.50 7.20
C PRO A 264 -16.17 10.18 6.69
N LEU A 265 -15.81 8.90 6.57
CA LEU A 265 -14.47 8.50 6.08
C LEU A 265 -14.32 8.78 4.58
N ILE A 266 -15.39 8.64 3.79
CA ILE A 266 -15.40 8.98 2.37
C ILE A 266 -15.18 10.50 2.19
N ALA A 267 -15.84 11.34 3.00
CA ALA A 267 -15.60 12.78 3.01
C ALA A 267 -14.14 13.14 3.37
N GLY A 268 -13.57 12.43 4.34
CA GLY A 268 -12.15 12.56 4.69
C GLY A 268 -11.23 12.12 3.55
N PHE A 269 -11.56 11.04 2.85
CA PHE A 269 -10.81 10.59 1.68
C PHE A 269 -10.85 11.62 0.56
N LYS A 270 -12.03 12.21 0.27
CA LYS A 270 -12.18 13.32 -0.68
C LYS A 270 -11.20 14.44 -0.35
N LYS A 271 -11.18 14.89 0.92
CA LYS A 271 -10.29 15.97 1.35
C LYS A 271 -8.81 15.61 1.23
N ALA A 272 -8.43 14.40 1.54
CA ALA A 272 -7.05 13.91 1.35
C ALA A 272 -6.63 13.91 -0.14
N ILE A 273 -7.54 13.52 -1.06
CA ILE A 273 -7.31 13.61 -2.50
C ILE A 273 -7.09 15.06 -2.92
N GLU A 274 -7.97 15.99 -2.50
CA GLU A 274 -7.82 17.42 -2.80
C GLU A 274 -6.45 17.96 -2.38
N ILE A 275 -6.03 17.64 -1.14
CA ILE A 275 -4.73 18.07 -0.62
C ILE A 275 -3.59 17.45 -1.42
N MET A 276 -3.61 16.14 -1.66
CA MET A 276 -2.52 15.44 -2.31
C MET A 276 -2.31 15.89 -3.76
N PHE A 277 -3.40 16.15 -4.49
CA PHE A 277 -3.33 16.52 -5.91
C PHE A 277 -3.27 18.05 -6.17
N SER A 278 -3.43 18.92 -5.17
CA SER A 278 -3.39 20.36 -5.35
C SER A 278 -2.05 20.90 -5.90
N ASN A 279 -0.92 20.28 -5.57
CA ASN A 279 0.42 20.62 -6.02
C ASN A 279 1.25 19.36 -6.23
N PHE A 280 0.72 18.42 -6.97
CA PHE A 280 1.23 17.06 -7.10
C PHE A 280 2.73 17.01 -7.43
N ASP A 281 3.15 17.59 -8.53
CA ASP A 281 4.54 17.53 -9.01
C ASP A 281 5.53 18.12 -7.99
N TYR A 282 5.18 19.28 -7.41
CA TYR A 282 6.01 19.91 -6.38
C TYR A 282 6.16 19.03 -5.13
N ARG A 283 5.06 18.40 -4.67
CA ARG A 283 5.09 17.53 -3.49
C ARG A 283 5.92 16.28 -3.72
N VAL A 284 5.75 15.64 -4.87
CA VAL A 284 6.53 14.45 -5.23
C VAL A 284 8.01 14.78 -5.31
N GLU A 285 8.37 15.90 -5.96
CA GLU A 285 9.76 16.31 -6.09
C GLU A 285 10.38 16.71 -4.75
N TYR A 286 9.62 17.38 -3.90
CA TYR A 286 10.07 17.72 -2.53
C TYR A 286 10.39 16.47 -1.73
N VAL A 287 9.49 15.49 -1.72
CA VAL A 287 9.69 14.24 -0.98
C VAL A 287 10.82 13.41 -1.58
N ARG A 288 10.99 13.42 -2.91
CA ARG A 288 12.13 12.78 -3.57
C ARG A 288 13.46 13.32 -3.06
N LYS A 289 13.60 14.64 -2.90
CA LYS A 289 14.81 15.26 -2.34
C LYS A 289 15.07 14.83 -0.91
N LEU A 290 14.03 14.74 -0.07
CA LEU A 290 14.14 14.24 1.29
C LEU A 290 14.57 12.76 1.31
N ARG A 291 13.98 11.92 0.45
CA ARG A 291 14.35 10.52 0.28
C ARG A 291 15.82 10.37 -0.09
N ASP A 292 16.26 11.11 -1.09
CA ASP A 292 17.63 11.02 -1.61
C ASP A 292 18.65 11.52 -0.56
N LYS A 293 18.30 12.57 0.20
CA LYS A 293 19.08 13.03 1.35
C LYS A 293 19.22 11.95 2.41
N LEU A 294 18.11 11.26 2.75
CA LEU A 294 18.13 10.18 3.75
C LEU A 294 18.97 8.99 3.27
N ILE A 295 18.79 8.52 2.04
CA ILE A 295 19.58 7.42 1.45
C ILE A 295 21.06 7.76 1.48
N LYS A 296 21.45 8.94 0.96
CA LYS A 296 22.84 9.39 0.92
C LYS A 296 23.44 9.51 2.33
N GLY A 297 22.67 10.07 3.26
CA GLY A 297 23.12 10.22 4.65
C GLY A 297 23.37 8.88 5.33
N ILE A 298 22.45 7.92 5.22
CA ILE A 298 22.62 6.58 5.80
C ILE A 298 23.81 5.87 5.17
N THR A 299 23.90 5.82 3.85
CA THR A 299 24.98 5.08 3.17
C THR A 299 26.37 5.65 3.40
N SER A 300 26.46 6.96 3.67
CA SER A 300 27.75 7.61 3.98
C SER A 300 28.17 7.52 5.44
N SER A 301 27.21 7.38 6.38
CA SER A 301 27.48 7.40 7.82
C SER A 301 27.41 6.03 8.49
N VAL A 302 26.74 5.05 7.88
CA VAL A 302 26.56 3.71 8.44
C VAL A 302 27.16 2.66 7.50
N PRO A 303 28.34 2.08 7.81
CA PRO A 303 28.89 1.00 7.01
C PRO A 303 28.03 -0.26 7.08
N HIS A 304 28.23 -1.18 6.14
CA HIS A 304 27.49 -2.46 6.07
C HIS A 304 25.96 -2.26 6.02
N THR A 305 25.51 -1.43 5.08
CA THR A 305 24.11 -1.21 4.73
C THR A 305 23.86 -1.61 3.29
N ILE A 306 22.67 -2.11 3.00
CA ILE A 306 22.21 -2.46 1.66
C ILE A 306 20.90 -1.71 1.39
N ILE A 307 20.85 -0.92 0.33
CA ILE A 307 19.58 -0.33 -0.13
C ILE A 307 18.82 -1.38 -0.91
N ASN A 308 17.57 -1.61 -0.56
CA ASN A 308 16.69 -2.56 -1.23
C ASN A 308 15.83 -1.84 -2.29
N GLY A 309 15.74 -2.40 -3.50
CA GLY A 309 15.07 -1.81 -4.65
C GLY A 309 15.94 -0.82 -5.45
N PRO A 310 15.40 -0.25 -6.56
CA PRO A 310 16.16 0.58 -7.49
C PRO A 310 16.61 1.91 -6.89
N LEU A 311 17.70 2.50 -7.41
CA LEU A 311 18.23 3.81 -7.01
C LEU A 311 18.01 4.90 -8.07
N ASN A 312 17.21 4.63 -9.08
CA ASN A 312 16.91 5.51 -10.21
C ASN A 312 15.46 6.04 -10.16
N GLU A 313 14.96 6.55 -11.28
CA GLU A 313 13.59 7.07 -11.45
C GLU A 313 12.47 6.05 -11.20
N TYR A 314 12.81 4.76 -11.21
CA TYR A 314 11.86 3.68 -10.91
C TYR A 314 11.67 3.41 -9.41
N ARG A 315 12.26 4.24 -8.54
CA ARG A 315 11.91 4.25 -7.11
C ARG A 315 10.89 5.33 -6.83
N VAL A 316 9.78 4.97 -6.19
CA VAL A 316 8.78 5.94 -5.73
C VAL A 316 9.38 6.96 -4.75
N ALA A 317 8.89 8.19 -4.80
CA ALA A 317 9.50 9.32 -4.10
C ALA A 317 9.55 9.18 -2.56
N ASN A 318 8.62 8.44 -1.96
CA ASN A 318 8.42 8.39 -0.51
C ASN A 318 9.01 7.14 0.18
N ASN A 319 9.77 6.30 -0.53
CA ASN A 319 10.22 5.00 0.00
C ASN A 319 11.73 4.93 0.17
N VAL A 320 12.18 4.49 1.36
CA VAL A 320 13.55 4.09 1.65
C VAL A 320 13.52 2.78 2.43
N ASN A 321 14.04 1.71 1.84
CA ASN A 321 14.22 0.43 2.53
C ASN A 321 15.71 0.11 2.60
N VAL A 322 16.20 -0.12 3.82
CA VAL A 322 17.63 -0.34 4.09
C VAL A 322 17.80 -1.56 4.99
N SER A 323 18.61 -2.52 4.57
CA SER A 323 19.09 -3.59 5.43
C SER A 323 20.37 -3.15 6.16
N PHE A 324 20.31 -3.14 7.49
CA PHE A 324 21.46 -2.86 8.37
C PHE A 324 22.05 -4.20 8.81
N LEU A 325 23.21 -4.57 8.26
CA LEU A 325 23.80 -5.87 8.53
C LEU A 325 24.28 -5.99 9.99
N PHE A 326 24.24 -7.22 10.50
CA PHE A 326 24.69 -7.63 11.84
C PHE A 326 23.82 -7.13 13.00
N ILE A 327 22.57 -6.75 12.74
CA ILE A 327 21.58 -6.39 13.75
C ILE A 327 20.18 -6.86 13.35
N GLU A 328 19.31 -7.03 14.33
CA GLU A 328 17.89 -7.29 14.13
C GLU A 328 17.14 -5.98 13.89
N GLY A 329 16.31 -5.92 12.84
CA GLY A 329 15.50 -4.75 12.50
C GLY A 329 14.49 -4.39 13.60
N GLU A 330 13.90 -5.39 14.28
CA GLU A 330 13.01 -5.13 15.42
C GLU A 330 13.75 -4.46 16.59
N ALA A 331 14.97 -4.91 16.90
CA ALA A 331 15.78 -4.27 17.92
C ALA A 331 16.13 -2.80 17.52
N LEU A 332 16.43 -2.57 16.23
CA LEU A 332 16.69 -1.21 15.73
C LEU A 332 15.43 -0.35 15.75
N THR A 333 14.26 -0.90 15.42
CA THR A 333 12.98 -0.18 15.53
C THR A 333 12.70 0.28 16.96
N VAL A 334 12.95 -0.58 17.96
CA VAL A 334 12.81 -0.22 19.38
C VAL A 334 13.83 0.85 19.78
N GLU A 335 15.10 0.68 19.42
CA GLU A 335 16.17 1.62 19.75
C GLU A 335 15.91 3.02 19.15
N LEU A 336 15.51 3.09 17.88
CA LEU A 336 15.14 4.33 17.22
C LEU A 336 13.90 4.98 17.87
N SER A 337 12.91 4.18 18.26
CA SER A 337 11.72 4.65 18.96
C SER A 337 12.05 5.34 20.28
N LEU A 338 13.00 4.83 21.06
CA LEU A 338 13.46 5.46 22.30
C LEU A 338 14.05 6.86 22.07
N HIS A 339 14.52 7.11 20.85
CA HIS A 339 15.02 8.43 20.43
C HIS A 339 14.00 9.22 19.59
N GLY A 340 12.73 8.82 19.53
CA GLY A 340 11.66 9.51 18.82
C GLY A 340 11.73 9.39 17.29
N VAL A 341 12.44 8.42 16.75
CA VAL A 341 12.45 8.09 15.32
C VAL A 341 11.62 6.83 15.11
N TYR A 342 10.41 6.99 14.59
CA TYR A 342 9.45 5.89 14.43
C TYR A 342 9.48 5.33 13.02
N VAL A 343 9.87 4.06 12.90
CA VAL A 343 10.05 3.33 11.65
C VAL A 343 9.39 1.96 11.75
N SER A 344 9.31 1.21 10.64
CA SER A 344 8.93 -0.20 10.67
C SER A 344 10.07 -1.10 10.21
N SER A 345 10.12 -2.31 10.75
CA SER A 345 10.89 -3.39 10.16
C SER A 345 10.15 -3.92 8.93
N GLY A 346 10.85 -4.35 7.88
CA GLY A 346 10.24 -4.93 6.67
C GLY A 346 9.40 -6.18 6.94
N SER A 347 9.52 -6.80 8.11
CA SER A 347 8.74 -7.95 8.56
C SER A 347 7.48 -7.59 9.36
N ALA A 348 7.07 -6.33 9.42
CA ALA A 348 5.96 -5.87 10.28
C ALA A 348 4.64 -6.61 10.02
N CYS A 349 4.35 -7.03 8.79
CA CYS A 349 3.16 -7.82 8.46
C CYS A 349 3.23 -9.28 8.93
N SER A 350 4.43 -9.82 9.17
CA SER A 350 4.69 -11.17 9.69
C SER A 350 5.14 -11.18 11.16
N SER A 351 5.10 -10.04 11.86
CA SER A 351 5.66 -9.81 13.20
C SER A 351 5.11 -10.70 14.33
N ARG A 352 4.09 -11.52 14.06
CA ARG A 352 3.65 -12.59 14.97
C ARG A 352 4.37 -13.93 14.73
N VAL A 353 5.04 -14.06 13.58
CA VAL A 353 5.88 -15.20 13.20
C VAL A 353 7.18 -14.56 12.77
N LEU A 354 8.30 -14.85 13.43
CA LEU A 354 9.64 -14.28 13.16
C LEU A 354 10.18 -14.66 11.76
N GLU A 355 9.37 -14.46 10.73
CA GLU A 355 9.74 -14.76 9.35
C GLU A 355 10.22 -13.47 8.65
N PRO A 356 11.30 -13.56 7.88
CA PRO A 356 11.78 -12.42 7.08
C PRO A 356 10.77 -12.07 5.98
N SER A 357 10.81 -10.82 5.50
CA SER A 357 9.96 -10.35 4.41
C SER A 357 10.08 -11.23 3.18
N HIS A 358 8.94 -11.73 2.66
CA HIS A 358 8.87 -12.49 1.42
C HIS A 358 9.35 -11.65 0.21
N VAL A 359 9.15 -10.32 0.24
CA VAL A 359 9.63 -9.39 -0.79
C VAL A 359 11.15 -9.38 -0.83
N LEU A 360 11.80 -9.23 0.33
CA LEU A 360 13.26 -9.19 0.40
C LEU A 360 13.88 -10.54 0.03
N LEU A 361 13.26 -11.65 0.41
CA LEU A 361 13.70 -12.96 -0.03
C LEU A 361 13.54 -13.15 -1.54
N ALA A 362 12.42 -12.68 -2.12
CA ALA A 362 12.15 -12.78 -3.55
C ALA A 362 13.16 -11.99 -4.42
N ILE A 363 13.71 -10.87 -3.92
CA ILE A 363 14.76 -10.11 -4.60
C ILE A 363 16.18 -10.67 -4.31
N GLY A 364 16.29 -11.84 -3.67
CA GLY A 364 17.55 -12.53 -3.44
C GLY A 364 18.31 -12.10 -2.18
N ARG A 365 17.70 -11.39 -1.24
CA ARG A 365 18.32 -11.09 0.06
C ARG A 365 18.41 -12.37 0.89
N LYS A 366 19.52 -12.55 1.60
CA LYS A 366 19.67 -13.63 2.57
C LYS A 366 18.76 -13.35 3.78
N HIS A 367 18.40 -14.40 4.51
CA HIS A 367 17.58 -14.28 5.72
C HIS A 367 18.12 -13.22 6.69
N GLU A 368 19.42 -13.24 6.97
CA GLU A 368 20.10 -12.30 7.87
C GLU A 368 20.01 -10.85 7.37
N GLU A 369 20.12 -10.63 6.05
CA GLU A 369 20.00 -9.32 5.42
C GLU A 369 18.56 -8.81 5.48
N ALA A 370 17.60 -9.69 5.28
CA ALA A 370 16.18 -9.36 5.35
C ALA A 370 15.72 -9.03 6.78
N HIS A 371 16.23 -9.75 7.79
CA HIS A 371 15.93 -9.49 9.20
C HIS A 371 16.43 -8.11 9.68
N GLY A 372 17.54 -7.62 9.14
CA GLY A 372 18.10 -6.30 9.48
C GLY A 372 17.44 -5.13 8.74
N SER A 373 16.34 -5.34 8.01
CA SER A 373 15.72 -4.31 7.20
C SER A 373 14.84 -3.34 7.99
N ILE A 374 14.95 -2.06 7.61
CA ILE A 374 14.11 -0.96 8.11
C ILE A 374 13.48 -0.24 6.92
N LEU A 375 12.21 0.02 7.02
CA LEU A 375 11.43 0.78 6.07
C LEU A 375 11.14 2.18 6.62
N PHE A 376 11.50 3.20 5.85
CA PHE A 376 11.14 4.59 6.07
C PHE A 376 10.17 5.00 4.96
N LYS A 377 9.00 5.45 5.32
CA LYS A 377 8.04 6.08 4.41
C LYS A 377 7.92 7.56 4.72
N LEU A 378 8.26 8.36 3.73
CA LEU A 378 8.28 9.81 3.85
C LEU A 378 6.95 10.42 3.37
N SER A 379 6.72 11.68 3.72
CA SER A 379 5.61 12.47 3.19
C SER A 379 6.00 13.94 3.09
N HIS A 380 5.16 14.72 2.44
CA HIS A 380 5.32 16.16 2.31
C HIS A 380 5.14 16.93 3.62
N TYR A 381 4.77 16.27 4.71
CA TYR A 381 4.73 16.85 6.06
C TYR A 381 6.07 16.76 6.79
N HIS A 382 7.02 15.95 6.30
CA HIS A 382 8.39 15.95 6.81
C HIS A 382 9.14 17.19 6.34
N ARG A 383 10.04 17.68 7.18
CA ARG A 383 10.96 18.78 6.91
C ARG A 383 12.39 18.26 6.76
N GLU A 384 13.29 19.07 6.22
CA GLU A 384 14.71 18.70 6.14
C GLU A 384 15.31 18.41 7.52
N GLU A 385 14.93 19.18 8.55
CA GLU A 385 15.38 19.00 9.92
C GLU A 385 14.94 17.67 10.54
N ASP A 386 13.91 17.04 10.01
CA ASP A 386 13.46 15.71 10.43
C ASP A 386 14.40 14.64 9.88
N ILE A 387 14.83 14.81 8.63
CA ILE A 387 15.84 13.96 8.01
C ILE A 387 17.19 14.12 8.71
N ASP A 388 17.60 15.35 9.01
CA ASP A 388 18.87 15.63 9.71
C ASP A 388 18.88 14.99 11.10
N TYR A 389 17.76 15.08 11.83
CA TYR A 389 17.61 14.43 13.12
C TYR A 389 17.72 12.90 13.02
N ALA A 390 17.03 12.29 12.05
CA ALA A 390 17.13 10.85 11.84
C ALA A 390 18.57 10.43 11.52
N LEU A 391 19.29 11.20 10.69
CA LEU A 391 20.69 10.96 10.34
C LEU A 391 21.66 11.17 11.51
N GLU A 392 21.28 11.93 12.52
CA GLU A 392 22.05 12.03 13.78
C GLU A 392 21.84 10.79 14.67
N VAL A 393 20.61 10.27 14.73
CA VAL A 393 20.20 9.17 15.64
C VAL A 393 20.60 7.80 15.07
N ILE A 394 20.32 7.53 13.79
CA ILE A 394 20.49 6.20 13.17
C ILE A 394 21.92 5.63 13.34
N PRO A 395 23.02 6.36 13.06
CA PRO A 395 24.37 5.81 13.20
C PRO A 395 24.68 5.38 14.62
N LYS A 396 24.27 6.18 15.62
CA LYS A 396 24.50 5.91 17.05
C LYS A 396 23.73 4.65 17.50
N ALA A 397 22.48 4.52 17.08
CA ALA A 397 21.64 3.37 17.37
C ALA A 397 22.23 2.07 16.78
N VAL A 398 22.61 2.12 15.49
CA VAL A 398 23.22 0.97 14.81
C VAL A 398 24.54 0.56 15.43
N GLU A 399 25.43 1.52 15.73
CA GLU A 399 26.72 1.24 16.40
C GLU A 399 26.51 0.58 17.77
N ARG A 400 25.57 1.10 18.57
CA ARG A 400 25.22 0.53 19.88
C ARG A 400 24.76 -0.91 19.77
N LEU A 401 23.82 -1.21 18.84
CA LEU A 401 23.28 -2.54 18.66
C LEU A 401 24.34 -3.51 18.15
N ARG A 402 25.22 -3.09 17.22
CA ARG A 402 26.32 -3.96 16.73
C ARG A 402 27.31 -4.33 17.84
N LYS A 403 27.55 -3.47 18.84
CA LYS A 403 28.42 -3.79 20.00
C LYS A 403 27.88 -4.90 20.87
N ILE A 404 26.56 -5.07 20.93
CA ILE A 404 25.89 -6.08 21.75
C ILE A 404 25.34 -7.26 20.94
N SER A 405 25.40 -7.20 19.62
CA SER A 405 24.94 -8.25 18.72
C SER A 405 25.78 -9.52 18.86
N ALA A 406 25.10 -10.67 18.79
CA ALA A 406 25.74 -11.97 18.67
C ALA A 406 26.33 -12.20 17.25
N TRP A 407 25.88 -11.46 16.26
CA TRP A 407 26.38 -11.55 14.90
C TRP A 407 27.67 -10.71 14.76
N LYS A 408 28.76 -11.40 14.43
CA LYS A 408 30.05 -10.75 14.25
C LYS A 408 30.19 -10.23 12.80
N GLN A 409 30.83 -9.09 12.67
CA GLN A 409 31.27 -8.51 11.39
C GLN A 409 32.27 -9.41 10.65
#